data_59b52af170537bcd6cd4e6da130d79a4
#
_entry.id   59b52af170537bcd6cd4e6da130d79a4
#
_cell.length_a   1.000
_cell.length_b   1.000
_cell.length_c   1.000
_cell.angle_alpha   90.00
_cell.angle_beta   90.00
_cell.angle_gamma   90.00
#
_symmetry.space_group_name_H-M   'P 1'
#
loop_
_entity.id
_entity.type
_entity.pdbx_description
1 polymer ?
#
loop_
_entity_poly.entity_id
_entity_poly.type
_entity_poly.pdbx_seq_one_letter_code
_entity_poly.pdbx_strand_id
1 'polypeptide(L)'
;GSEMCIRDRAYPVPEIGDRYRDIFRDTVRINTLDNDLFRAIHQSMIDELDKAEHVRVVGQGANVTDMTVMMHEMTDPSKETNFENCVADVNIPVGEVFTSPKLTGTHGILNVSEVFLDGLKYVNLKLTFEDGKIADYTCDNYPDTEKSKAYIKENLLGGRDTLPIGEFAIGTNTTAYVMANKYDIVYKLPILIVEKMGPHFAVGDTCYSWSEENVLHNPDGKEIVAKDNECSILRKTDVSKAYFNCHTDITIPYDEIGGIYSVHPDGTEAVSYTHLRAHETKANL
;
A
#
# COMPACT_ATOMS: atom_id res chain seq x y z
N GLY A 1 -1.20 -5.41 -20.85
CA GLY A 1 -1.95 -5.93 -19.70
C GLY A 1 -2.70 -4.88 -18.91
N SER A 2 -2.32 -3.59 -18.96
CA SER A 2 -2.92 -2.53 -18.15
C SER A 2 -4.37 -2.14 -18.51
N GLU A 3 -4.78 -2.25 -19.78
CA GLU A 3 -6.14 -1.86 -20.19
C GLU A 3 -7.25 -2.81 -19.71
N MET A 4 -6.97 -4.09 -19.50
CA MET A 4 -7.97 -5.02 -18.98
C MET A 4 -8.24 -4.84 -17.48
N CYS A 5 -7.27 -4.38 -16.71
CA CYS A 5 -7.46 -4.14 -15.28
C CYS A 5 -8.39 -2.96 -14.97
N ILE A 6 -8.43 -1.95 -15.85
CA ILE A 6 -9.19 -0.72 -15.61
C ILE A 6 -10.68 -0.90 -15.94
N ARG A 7 -11.03 -1.68 -16.99
CA ARG A 7 -12.43 -1.79 -17.44
C ARG A 7 -13.32 -2.68 -16.59
N ASP A 8 -12.79 -3.78 -16.08
CA ASP A 8 -13.62 -4.80 -15.45
C ASP A 8 -13.74 -4.64 -13.94
N ARG A 9 -12.97 -3.71 -13.31
CA ARG A 9 -12.84 -3.62 -11.86
C ARG A 9 -13.13 -2.24 -11.26
N ALA A 10 -13.47 -1.24 -12.08
CA ALA A 10 -13.73 0.11 -11.57
C ALA A 10 -15.10 0.25 -10.90
N TYR A 11 -16.02 -0.68 -11.09
CA TYR A 11 -17.37 -0.62 -10.57
C TYR A 11 -17.82 -1.98 -10.00
N PRO A 12 -18.60 -1.97 -8.90
CA PRO A 12 -19.16 -3.19 -8.34
C PRO A 12 -20.04 -3.90 -9.35
N VAL A 13 -19.95 -5.22 -9.35
CA VAL A 13 -20.69 -6.08 -10.30
C VAL A 13 -22.17 -6.20 -9.92
N PRO A 14 -23.06 -6.49 -10.91
CA PRO A 14 -24.51 -6.57 -10.69
C PRO A 14 -24.97 -7.60 -9.65
N GLU A 15 -24.12 -8.58 -9.29
CA GLU A 15 -24.45 -9.64 -8.32
C GLU A 15 -24.69 -9.15 -6.89
N ILE A 16 -24.39 -7.88 -6.58
CA ILE A 16 -24.72 -7.29 -5.28
C ILE A 16 -26.21 -6.98 -5.08
N GLY A 17 -27.04 -7.26 -6.10
CA GLY A 17 -28.49 -7.26 -6.01
C GLY A 17 -29.13 -5.89 -5.83
N ASP A 18 -30.17 -5.79 -4.98
CA ASP A 18 -30.97 -4.57 -4.83
C ASP A 18 -30.18 -3.34 -4.33
N ARG A 19 -29.02 -3.56 -3.72
CA ARG A 19 -28.12 -2.49 -3.27
C ARG A 19 -27.26 -1.89 -4.39
N TYR A 20 -27.29 -2.47 -5.60
CA TYR A 20 -26.44 -2.05 -6.71
C TYR A 20 -26.46 -0.55 -6.97
N ARG A 21 -27.67 0.05 -7.00
CA ARG A 21 -27.82 1.50 -7.28
C ARG A 21 -27.09 2.36 -6.23
N ASP A 22 -27.21 2.00 -4.97
CA ASP A 22 -26.60 2.76 -3.87
C ASP A 22 -25.09 2.57 -3.86
N ILE A 23 -24.62 1.35 -4.06
CA ILE A 23 -23.18 1.02 -4.15
C ILE A 23 -22.56 1.72 -5.37
N PHE A 24 -23.23 1.69 -6.53
CA PHE A 24 -22.76 2.38 -7.73
C PHE A 24 -22.61 3.90 -7.50
N ARG A 25 -23.63 4.53 -6.91
CA ARG A 25 -23.59 5.95 -6.55
C ARG A 25 -22.43 6.27 -5.60
N ASP A 26 -22.26 5.46 -4.55
CA ASP A 26 -21.19 5.66 -3.58
C ASP A 26 -19.82 5.36 -4.19
N THR A 27 -19.70 4.40 -5.14
CA THR A 27 -18.49 4.16 -5.92
C THR A 27 -18.14 5.36 -6.80
N VAL A 28 -19.11 5.96 -7.47
CA VAL A 28 -18.86 7.22 -8.22
C VAL A 28 -18.36 8.30 -7.28
N ARG A 29 -18.94 8.42 -6.08
CA ARG A 29 -18.54 9.40 -5.08
C ARG A 29 -17.07 9.24 -4.66
N ILE A 30 -16.62 8.03 -4.38
CA ILE A 30 -15.21 7.79 -3.97
C ILE A 30 -14.20 8.06 -5.10
N ASN A 31 -14.65 8.00 -6.36
CA ASN A 31 -13.83 8.31 -7.54
C ASN A 31 -13.88 9.79 -7.95
N THR A 32 -14.69 10.60 -7.28
CA THR A 32 -14.89 12.03 -7.59
C THR A 32 -14.63 12.93 -6.38
N LEU A 33 -13.76 12.49 -5.48
CA LEU A 33 -13.32 13.29 -4.34
C LEU A 33 -12.49 14.50 -4.78
N ASP A 34 -12.40 15.49 -3.92
CA ASP A 34 -11.68 16.74 -4.19
C ASP A 34 -10.16 16.50 -4.28
N ASN A 35 -9.63 16.49 -5.51
CA ASN A 35 -8.20 16.27 -5.77
C ASN A 35 -7.30 17.32 -5.12
N ASP A 36 -7.71 18.57 -5.10
CA ASP A 36 -6.86 19.65 -4.57
C ASP A 36 -6.74 19.53 -3.04
N LEU A 37 -7.84 19.15 -2.39
CA LEU A 37 -7.83 18.85 -0.95
C LEU A 37 -6.92 17.66 -0.64
N PHE A 38 -7.07 16.55 -1.36
CA PHE A 38 -6.22 15.37 -1.15
C PHE A 38 -4.74 15.67 -1.45
N ARG A 39 -4.47 16.39 -2.52
CA ARG A 39 -3.11 16.85 -2.87
C ARG A 39 -2.45 17.63 -1.72
N ALA A 40 -3.21 18.53 -1.08
CA ALA A 40 -2.71 19.30 0.05
C ALA A 40 -2.49 18.45 1.30
N ILE A 41 -3.39 17.51 1.60
CA ILE A 41 -3.24 16.56 2.70
C ILE A 41 -2.01 15.67 2.48
N HIS A 42 -1.88 15.07 1.30
CA HIS A 42 -0.73 14.23 0.94
C HIS A 42 0.57 15.00 1.01
N GLN A 43 0.61 16.23 0.51
CA GLN A 43 1.82 17.04 0.59
C GLN A 43 2.26 17.27 2.03
N SER A 44 1.32 17.56 2.94
CA SER A 44 1.63 17.70 4.36
C SER A 44 2.19 16.43 4.98
N MET A 45 1.71 15.25 4.53
CA MET A 45 2.25 13.96 4.97
C MET A 45 3.67 13.73 4.41
N ILE A 46 3.86 14.00 3.12
CA ILE A 46 5.16 13.86 2.43
C ILE A 46 6.21 14.77 3.06
N ASP A 47 5.87 16.02 3.37
CA ASP A 47 6.78 16.97 4.01
C ASP A 47 7.30 16.49 5.37
N GLU A 48 6.57 15.61 6.05
CA GLU A 48 7.02 14.97 7.28
C GLU A 48 7.77 13.67 7.00
N LEU A 49 7.25 12.81 6.12
CA LEU A 49 7.83 11.53 5.77
C LEU A 49 9.22 11.67 5.11
N ASP A 50 9.43 12.73 4.33
CA ASP A 50 10.72 13.02 3.68
C ASP A 50 11.85 13.35 4.68
N LYS A 51 11.53 13.63 5.95
CA LYS A 51 12.55 13.84 7.00
C LYS A 51 13.01 12.54 7.65
N ALA A 52 12.30 11.43 7.38
CA ALA A 52 12.53 10.17 8.04
C ALA A 52 13.78 9.46 7.50
N GLU A 53 14.59 8.90 8.40
CA GLU A 53 15.55 7.84 8.07
C GLU A 53 14.80 6.54 7.76
N HIS A 54 13.75 6.28 8.57
CA HIS A 54 12.85 5.16 8.35
C HIS A 54 11.44 5.49 8.86
N VAL A 55 10.47 4.76 8.34
CA VAL A 55 9.08 4.82 8.80
C VAL A 55 8.78 3.56 9.61
N ARG A 56 8.19 3.72 10.79
CA ARG A 56 7.71 2.62 11.60
C ARG A 56 6.19 2.52 11.50
N VAL A 57 5.69 1.32 11.20
CA VAL A 57 4.26 1.02 11.11
C VAL A 57 3.91 0.00 12.18
N VAL A 58 2.98 0.34 13.07
CA VAL A 58 2.57 -0.54 14.17
C VAL A 58 1.08 -0.83 14.12
N GLY A 59 0.73 -2.08 14.37
CA GLY A 59 -0.65 -2.54 14.51
C GLY A 59 -1.25 -2.19 15.86
N GLN A 60 -2.55 -2.47 16.01
CA GLN A 60 -3.26 -2.36 17.28
C GLN A 60 -4.15 -3.57 17.54
N GLY A 61 -4.56 -3.71 18.80
CA GLY A 61 -5.44 -4.80 19.21
C GLY A 61 -4.79 -6.18 19.01
N ALA A 62 -5.38 -7.00 18.16
CA ALA A 62 -4.85 -8.32 17.80
C ALA A 62 -3.86 -8.27 16.63
N ASN A 63 -3.77 -7.16 15.91
CA ASN A 63 -2.82 -6.99 14.81
C ASN A 63 -1.41 -6.76 15.37
N VAL A 64 -0.49 -7.63 15.01
CA VAL A 64 0.90 -7.64 15.50
C VAL A 64 1.89 -7.01 14.53
N THR A 65 1.42 -6.20 13.59
CA THR A 65 2.31 -5.47 12.69
C THR A 65 3.29 -4.63 13.49
N ASP A 66 4.56 -4.75 13.17
CA ASP A 66 5.65 -3.88 13.61
C ASP A 66 6.72 -3.90 12.51
N MET A 67 6.62 -2.94 11.60
CA MET A 67 7.48 -2.82 10.42
C MET A 67 8.35 -1.59 10.53
N THR A 68 9.63 -1.75 10.25
CA THR A 68 10.59 -0.67 10.00
C THR A 68 10.89 -0.62 8.52
N VAL A 69 10.60 0.50 7.88
CA VAL A 69 10.71 0.71 6.42
C VAL A 69 11.77 1.77 6.16
N MET A 70 12.90 1.38 5.59
CA MET A 70 14.03 2.28 5.35
C MET A 70 13.77 3.18 4.14
N MET A 71 14.07 4.47 4.31
CA MET A 71 13.94 5.47 3.23
C MET A 71 15.25 5.64 2.47
N HIS A 72 15.16 6.13 1.23
CA HIS A 72 16.34 6.50 0.46
C HIS A 72 16.90 7.84 0.97
N GLU A 73 18.23 7.97 0.92
CA GLU A 73 18.89 9.25 1.17
C GLU A 73 18.64 10.19 -0.02
N MET A 74 18.13 11.36 0.26
CA MET A 74 18.00 12.44 -0.73
C MET A 74 19.28 13.27 -0.76
N THR A 75 19.75 13.55 -1.98
CA THR A 75 20.94 14.39 -2.20
C THR A 75 20.62 15.86 -1.95
N ASP A 76 19.46 16.31 -2.40
CA ASP A 76 18.96 17.67 -2.22
C ASP A 76 17.48 17.67 -1.81
N PRO A 77 17.16 17.60 -0.50
CA PRO A 77 15.78 17.56 -0.02
C PRO A 77 14.91 18.76 -0.43
N SER A 78 15.52 19.82 -0.96
CA SER A 78 14.77 20.97 -1.51
C SER A 78 14.25 20.71 -2.92
N LYS A 79 14.74 19.66 -3.61
CA LYS A 79 14.39 19.32 -5.00
C LYS A 79 13.93 17.88 -5.17
N GLU A 80 14.15 17.05 -4.17
CA GLU A 80 13.90 15.63 -4.19
C GLU A 80 12.86 15.23 -3.14
N THR A 81 12.16 14.13 -3.39
CA THR A 81 11.21 13.51 -2.48
C THR A 81 11.26 11.99 -2.59
N ASN A 82 11.01 11.30 -1.48
CA ASN A 82 10.87 9.84 -1.46
C ASN A 82 9.46 9.36 -1.82
N PHE A 83 8.46 10.22 -1.71
CA PHE A 83 7.07 9.79 -1.86
C PHE A 83 6.39 10.46 -3.05
N GLU A 84 5.55 9.70 -3.76
CA GLU A 84 4.65 10.24 -4.76
C GLU A 84 3.34 10.68 -4.13
N ASN A 85 2.89 11.89 -4.51
CA ASN A 85 1.61 12.45 -4.14
C ASN A 85 0.54 11.96 -5.13
N CYS A 86 -0.03 10.79 -4.86
CA CYS A 86 -0.93 10.11 -5.78
C CYS A 86 -2.36 10.62 -5.65
N VAL A 87 -2.75 11.44 -6.62
CA VAL A 87 -4.13 11.87 -6.85
C VAL A 87 -4.62 11.38 -8.22
N ALA A 88 -5.76 11.81 -8.70
CA ALA A 88 -6.40 11.25 -9.89
C ALA A 88 -5.65 11.46 -11.22
N ASP A 89 -4.57 12.22 -11.25
CA ASP A 89 -3.64 12.33 -12.38
C ASP A 89 -2.65 11.15 -12.46
N VAL A 90 -2.47 10.43 -11.36
CA VAL A 90 -1.65 9.21 -11.28
C VAL A 90 -2.53 7.98 -11.43
N ASN A 91 -3.46 7.76 -10.49
CA ASN A 91 -4.48 6.72 -10.62
C ASN A 91 -5.78 7.08 -9.88
N ILE A 92 -6.86 6.34 -10.09
CA ILE A 92 -8.17 6.54 -9.47
C ILE A 92 -8.67 5.27 -8.77
N PRO A 93 -9.30 5.45 -7.58
CA PRO A 93 -9.63 6.70 -6.89
C PRO A 93 -8.41 7.41 -6.30
N VAL A 94 -8.55 8.71 -6.04
CA VAL A 94 -7.56 9.50 -5.30
C VAL A 94 -7.38 8.95 -3.89
N GLY A 95 -6.15 9.05 -3.37
CA GLY A 95 -5.96 8.92 -1.96
C GLY A 95 -4.85 8.01 -1.49
N GLU A 96 -3.58 8.29 -1.87
CA GLU A 96 -2.42 7.69 -1.24
C GLU A 96 -1.16 8.54 -1.41
N VAL A 97 -0.20 8.26 -0.56
CA VAL A 97 1.21 8.60 -0.77
C VAL A 97 2.00 7.30 -0.76
N PHE A 98 2.88 7.10 -1.74
CA PHE A 98 3.62 5.84 -1.88
C PHE A 98 5.10 6.04 -2.20
N THR A 99 5.89 5.04 -1.92
CA THR A 99 7.33 4.99 -2.19
C THR A 99 7.78 3.57 -2.51
N SER A 100 8.84 3.42 -3.28
CA SER A 100 9.58 2.16 -3.37
C SER A 100 10.70 2.19 -2.32
N PRO A 101 10.55 1.49 -1.19
CA PRO A 101 11.47 1.63 -0.07
C PRO A 101 12.83 0.98 -0.37
N LYS A 102 13.84 1.40 0.37
CA LYS A 102 15.11 0.70 0.43
C LYS A 102 14.91 -0.65 1.11
N LEU A 103 15.45 -1.73 0.52
CA LEU A 103 15.29 -3.08 1.10
C LEU A 103 16.23 -3.30 2.27
N THR A 104 17.50 -2.96 2.11
CA THR A 104 18.51 -3.14 3.15
C THR A 104 18.13 -2.40 4.43
N GLY A 105 17.98 -3.14 5.52
CA GLY A 105 17.55 -2.65 6.83
C GLY A 105 16.03 -2.59 7.02
N THR A 106 15.22 -2.72 5.98
CA THR A 106 13.76 -2.86 6.11
C THR A 106 13.42 -4.23 6.68
N HIS A 107 12.71 -4.26 7.81
CA HIS A 107 12.42 -5.50 8.53
C HIS A 107 11.16 -5.38 9.39
N GLY A 108 10.68 -6.53 9.86
CA GLY A 108 9.58 -6.59 10.81
C GLY A 108 8.50 -7.59 10.42
N ILE A 109 7.33 -7.43 11.02
CA ILE A 109 6.16 -8.28 10.79
C ILE A 109 5.04 -7.43 10.20
N LEU A 110 4.54 -7.84 9.06
CA LEU A 110 3.27 -7.37 8.48
C LEU A 110 2.18 -8.38 8.82
N ASN A 111 1.12 -7.92 9.46
CA ASN A 111 -0.03 -8.76 9.81
C ASN A 111 -1.35 -8.12 9.37
N VAL A 112 -2.25 -8.92 8.84
CA VAL A 112 -3.62 -8.51 8.49
C VAL A 112 -4.58 -9.62 8.94
N SER A 113 -5.65 -9.25 9.64
CA SER A 113 -6.62 -10.23 10.14
C SER A 113 -7.36 -10.95 9.02
N GLU A 114 -7.73 -10.22 7.97
CA GLU A 114 -8.38 -10.73 6.77
C GLU A 114 -8.00 -9.88 5.55
N VAL A 115 -7.57 -10.52 4.48
CA VAL A 115 -7.32 -9.85 3.20
C VAL A 115 -7.68 -10.75 2.03
N PHE A 116 -8.09 -10.12 0.92
CA PHE A 116 -8.38 -10.81 -0.34
C PHE A 116 -7.35 -10.39 -1.38
N LEU A 117 -6.54 -11.34 -1.84
CA LEU A 117 -5.50 -11.15 -2.84
C LEU A 117 -5.83 -12.03 -4.05
N ASP A 118 -5.96 -11.42 -5.22
CA ASP A 118 -6.36 -12.11 -6.46
C ASP A 118 -7.63 -12.99 -6.32
N GLY A 119 -8.58 -12.52 -5.50
CA GLY A 119 -9.83 -13.25 -5.23
C GLY A 119 -9.71 -14.38 -4.22
N LEU A 120 -8.53 -14.63 -3.67
CA LEU A 120 -8.27 -15.61 -2.61
C LEU A 120 -8.28 -14.95 -1.24
N LYS A 121 -8.96 -15.58 -0.30
CA LYS A 121 -9.03 -15.11 1.08
C LYS A 121 -7.83 -15.60 1.89
N TYR A 122 -7.23 -14.69 2.63
CA TYR A 122 -6.22 -14.99 3.66
C TYR A 122 -6.76 -14.56 5.02
N VAL A 123 -6.63 -15.44 6.00
CA VAL A 123 -7.04 -15.20 7.39
C VAL A 123 -5.80 -15.10 8.26
N ASN A 124 -5.70 -14.03 9.04
CA ASN A 124 -4.57 -13.76 9.91
C ASN A 124 -3.22 -13.94 9.18
N LEU A 125 -3.11 -13.35 7.98
CA LEU A 125 -1.87 -13.37 7.20
C LEU A 125 -0.76 -12.67 7.98
N LYS A 126 0.39 -13.32 8.12
CA LYS A 126 1.61 -12.76 8.68
C LYS A 126 2.76 -13.01 7.74
N LEU A 127 3.48 -11.95 7.41
CA LEU A 127 4.72 -12.00 6.64
C LEU A 127 5.83 -11.39 7.50
N THR A 128 6.91 -12.12 7.67
CA THR A 128 8.12 -11.61 8.35
C THR A 128 9.13 -11.18 7.30
N PHE A 129 9.65 -9.97 7.43
CA PHE A 129 10.62 -9.40 6.49
C PHE A 129 11.99 -9.25 7.15
N GLU A 130 13.03 -9.59 6.39
CA GLU A 130 14.43 -9.33 6.68
C GLU A 130 15.08 -8.71 5.43
N ASP A 131 15.74 -7.57 5.59
CA ASP A 131 16.29 -6.79 4.48
C ASP A 131 15.29 -6.66 3.32
N GLY A 132 14.06 -6.26 3.67
CA GLY A 132 12.97 -5.99 2.73
C GLY A 132 12.45 -7.20 1.96
N LYS A 133 12.84 -8.42 2.33
CA LYS A 133 12.39 -9.65 1.67
C LYS A 133 11.64 -10.54 2.64
N ILE A 134 10.65 -11.28 2.14
CA ILE A 134 9.90 -12.24 2.96
C ILE A 134 10.85 -13.35 3.41
N ALA A 135 11.07 -13.45 4.74
CA ALA A 135 11.88 -14.49 5.37
C ALA A 135 11.03 -15.63 5.94
N ASP A 136 9.83 -15.33 6.44
CA ASP A 136 8.86 -16.34 6.91
C ASP A 136 7.43 -15.84 6.70
N TYR A 137 6.48 -16.77 6.66
CA TYR A 137 5.07 -16.46 6.45
C TYR A 137 4.16 -17.52 7.07
N THR A 138 2.96 -17.09 7.48
CA THR A 138 1.91 -17.96 8.00
C THR A 138 0.53 -17.35 7.81
N CYS A 139 -0.51 -18.17 7.82
CA CYS A 139 -1.91 -17.75 7.89
C CYS A 139 -2.74 -18.82 8.60
N ASP A 140 -3.97 -18.47 8.96
CA ASP A 140 -4.91 -19.36 9.66
C ASP A 140 -5.96 -19.97 8.72
N ASN A 141 -5.67 -20.05 7.42
CA ASN A 141 -6.58 -20.64 6.42
C ASN A 141 -6.81 -22.13 6.65
N TYR A 142 -5.83 -22.82 7.20
CA TYR A 142 -5.89 -24.24 7.50
C TYR A 142 -5.38 -24.51 8.92
N PRO A 143 -5.94 -25.51 9.64
CA PRO A 143 -5.40 -25.95 10.93
C PRO A 143 -3.97 -26.52 10.84
N ASP A 144 -3.57 -26.99 9.67
CA ASP A 144 -2.25 -27.52 9.36
C ASP A 144 -1.34 -26.39 8.87
N THR A 145 -0.28 -26.11 9.62
CA THR A 145 0.68 -25.03 9.34
C THR A 145 1.39 -25.22 8.00
N GLU A 146 1.73 -26.47 7.63
CA GLU A 146 2.40 -26.74 6.37
C GLU A 146 1.48 -26.49 5.17
N LYS A 147 0.18 -26.80 5.31
CA LYS A 147 -0.81 -26.45 4.29
C LYS A 147 -1.01 -24.96 4.18
N SER A 148 -1.02 -24.23 5.30
CA SER A 148 -1.10 -22.77 5.29
C SER A 148 0.12 -22.14 4.62
N LYS A 149 1.32 -22.64 4.91
CA LYS A 149 2.56 -22.19 4.24
C LYS A 149 2.54 -22.53 2.75
N ALA A 150 2.13 -23.72 2.37
CA ALA A 150 2.01 -24.11 0.96
C ALA A 150 1.01 -23.22 0.20
N TYR A 151 -0.11 -22.88 0.84
CA TYR A 151 -1.12 -21.99 0.27
C TYR A 151 -0.54 -20.58 -0.03
N ILE A 152 0.22 -19.99 0.91
CA ILE A 152 0.89 -18.71 0.71
C ILE A 152 1.96 -18.83 -0.38
N LYS A 153 2.79 -19.86 -0.32
CA LYS A 153 3.88 -20.08 -1.29
C LYS A 153 3.35 -20.20 -2.72
N GLU A 154 2.28 -20.95 -2.92
CA GLU A 154 1.70 -21.17 -4.23
C GLU A 154 1.01 -19.91 -4.78
N ASN A 155 0.19 -19.25 -3.96
CA ASN A 155 -0.74 -18.23 -4.45
C ASN A 155 -0.21 -16.80 -4.28
N LEU A 156 0.52 -16.48 -3.20
CA LEU A 156 1.08 -15.15 -2.99
C LEU A 156 2.49 -15.04 -3.57
N LEU A 157 3.35 -16.03 -3.30
CA LEU A 157 4.74 -15.99 -3.79
C LEU A 157 4.89 -16.56 -5.21
N GLY A 158 3.82 -17.13 -5.79
CA GLY A 158 3.87 -17.75 -7.13
C GLY A 158 4.92 -18.87 -7.23
N GLY A 159 5.06 -19.68 -6.17
CA GLY A 159 6.03 -20.77 -6.07
C GLY A 159 7.46 -20.36 -5.75
N ARG A 160 7.75 -19.06 -5.62
CA ARG A 160 9.07 -18.53 -5.26
C ARG A 160 9.38 -18.76 -3.78
N ASP A 161 10.64 -18.70 -3.41
CA ASP A 161 11.04 -18.82 -1.99
C ASP A 161 10.86 -17.52 -1.23
N THR A 162 10.94 -16.38 -1.92
CA THR A 162 10.78 -15.04 -1.35
C THR A 162 10.33 -14.03 -2.41
N LEU A 163 9.78 -12.91 -1.96
CA LEU A 163 9.55 -11.70 -2.74
C LEU A 163 10.04 -10.48 -1.95
N PRO A 164 10.57 -9.44 -2.61
CA PRO A 164 10.89 -8.17 -1.96
C PRO A 164 9.63 -7.35 -1.72
N ILE A 165 9.72 -6.36 -0.83
CA ILE A 165 8.79 -5.23 -0.80
C ILE A 165 9.06 -4.38 -2.04
N GLY A 166 8.04 -4.18 -2.86
CA GLY A 166 8.08 -3.27 -4.01
C GLY A 166 7.58 -1.88 -3.67
N GLU A 167 6.65 -1.81 -2.70
CA GLU A 167 6.00 -0.57 -2.31
C GLU A 167 5.70 -0.52 -0.81
N PHE A 168 5.81 0.67 -0.26
CA PHE A 168 5.14 1.09 0.96
C PHE A 168 4.28 2.30 0.67
N ALA A 169 3.00 2.25 1.07
CA ALA A 169 2.07 3.33 0.83
C ALA A 169 1.15 3.59 2.03
N ILE A 170 0.58 4.80 2.07
CA ILE A 170 -0.42 5.19 3.04
C ILE A 170 -1.67 5.61 2.28
N GLY A 171 -2.64 4.69 2.18
CA GLY A 171 -3.96 4.97 1.64
C GLY A 171 -4.74 5.90 2.55
N THR A 172 -5.41 6.90 1.99
CA THR A 172 -6.08 7.98 2.72
C THR A 172 -7.57 8.13 2.36
N ASN A 173 -8.12 7.25 1.51
CA ASN A 173 -9.51 7.32 1.07
C ASN A 173 -10.46 6.70 2.12
N THR A 174 -10.68 7.43 3.21
CA THR A 174 -11.60 7.02 4.29
C THR A 174 -13.04 6.87 3.81
N THR A 175 -13.45 7.58 2.75
CA THR A 175 -14.78 7.44 2.15
C THR A 175 -14.95 6.06 1.53
N ALA A 176 -13.92 5.54 0.85
CA ALA A 176 -13.91 4.17 0.31
C ALA A 176 -14.01 3.14 1.43
N TYR A 177 -13.21 3.29 2.49
CA TYR A 177 -13.25 2.42 3.66
C TYR A 177 -14.63 2.35 4.30
N VAL A 178 -15.25 3.51 4.55
CA VAL A 178 -16.61 3.58 5.13
C VAL A 178 -17.64 2.91 4.23
N MET A 179 -17.56 3.15 2.92
CA MET A 179 -18.48 2.55 1.94
C MET A 179 -18.32 1.03 1.88
N ALA A 180 -17.08 0.55 1.81
CA ALA A 180 -16.79 -0.88 1.73
C ALA A 180 -17.34 -1.65 2.94
N ASN A 181 -17.14 -1.11 4.14
CA ASN A 181 -17.66 -1.70 5.38
C ASN A 181 -19.18 -1.58 5.50
N LYS A 182 -19.76 -0.43 5.13
CA LYS A 182 -21.23 -0.22 5.14
C LYS A 182 -21.98 -1.28 4.34
N TYR A 183 -21.42 -1.70 3.22
CA TYR A 183 -22.06 -2.67 2.32
C TYR A 183 -21.52 -4.09 2.48
N ASP A 184 -20.47 -4.30 3.27
CA ASP A 184 -19.79 -5.59 3.43
C ASP A 184 -19.32 -6.14 2.07
N ILE A 185 -18.55 -5.34 1.34
CA ILE A 185 -18.14 -5.64 -0.04
C ILE A 185 -16.63 -5.51 -0.30
N VAL A 186 -15.80 -5.41 0.74
CA VAL A 186 -14.33 -5.32 0.58
C VAL A 186 -13.80 -6.38 -0.39
N TYR A 187 -14.28 -7.63 -0.23
CA TYR A 187 -13.88 -8.78 -1.06
C TYR A 187 -14.28 -8.69 -2.54
N LYS A 188 -15.13 -7.73 -2.91
CA LYS A 188 -15.63 -7.50 -4.28
C LYS A 188 -15.05 -6.25 -4.92
N LEU A 189 -14.36 -5.43 -4.13
CA LEU A 189 -13.78 -4.19 -4.67
C LEU A 189 -12.49 -4.47 -5.43
N PRO A 190 -12.23 -3.70 -6.49
CA PRO A 190 -10.95 -3.77 -7.19
C PRO A 190 -9.81 -3.32 -6.26
N ILE A 191 -8.62 -3.84 -6.52
CA ILE A 191 -7.43 -3.53 -5.72
C ILE A 191 -7.17 -2.02 -5.64
N LEU A 192 -7.33 -1.28 -6.73
CA LEU A 192 -7.19 0.18 -6.80
C LEU A 192 -8.07 0.96 -5.80
N ILE A 193 -9.16 0.37 -5.32
CA ILE A 193 -9.99 0.95 -4.25
C ILE A 193 -9.52 0.45 -2.89
N VAL A 194 -9.21 -0.84 -2.79
CA VAL A 194 -8.83 -1.49 -1.52
C VAL A 194 -7.52 -0.91 -0.98
N GLU A 195 -6.52 -0.73 -1.83
CA GLU A 195 -5.22 -0.16 -1.46
C GLU A 195 -5.34 1.26 -0.86
N LYS A 196 -6.32 2.05 -1.31
CA LYS A 196 -6.56 3.41 -0.79
C LYS A 196 -7.24 3.43 0.59
N MET A 197 -7.68 2.26 1.12
CA MET A 197 -8.44 2.16 2.37
C MET A 197 -7.57 1.94 3.62
N GLY A 198 -6.27 2.08 3.52
CA GLY A 198 -5.33 1.93 4.64
C GLY A 198 -3.89 1.93 4.18
N PRO A 199 -2.93 1.91 5.13
CA PRO A 199 -1.55 1.68 4.78
C PRO A 199 -1.40 0.29 4.18
N HIS A 200 -0.54 0.17 3.17
CA HIS A 200 -0.33 -1.10 2.50
C HIS A 200 1.13 -1.31 2.10
N PHE A 201 1.46 -2.56 1.86
CA PHE A 201 2.75 -3.00 1.37
C PHE A 201 2.52 -3.86 0.15
N ALA A 202 3.15 -3.53 -0.98
CA ALA A 202 3.18 -4.46 -2.09
C ALA A 202 4.39 -5.37 -2.02
N VAL A 203 4.20 -6.64 -2.35
CA VAL A 203 5.29 -7.59 -2.54
C VAL A 203 5.48 -7.90 -4.02
N GLY A 204 6.74 -7.92 -4.46
CA GLY A 204 7.10 -8.09 -5.86
C GLY A 204 7.81 -6.89 -6.44
N ASP A 205 7.39 -6.47 -7.63
CA ASP A 205 7.98 -5.37 -8.38
C ASP A 205 7.61 -4.00 -7.76
N THR A 206 8.42 -2.98 -8.03
CA THR A 206 8.13 -1.60 -7.63
C THR A 206 6.98 -1.01 -8.45
N CYS A 207 6.35 0.06 -7.97
CA CYS A 207 5.33 0.80 -8.73
C CYS A 207 5.86 1.36 -10.05
N TYR A 208 7.17 1.52 -10.15
CA TYR A 208 7.85 2.10 -11.31
C TYR A 208 8.44 1.07 -12.27
N SER A 209 8.13 -0.22 -12.09
CA SER A 209 8.64 -1.32 -12.93
C SER A 209 8.50 -1.01 -14.42
N TRP A 210 9.63 -1.09 -15.15
CA TRP A 210 9.76 -0.74 -16.56
C TRP A 210 9.68 0.76 -16.88
N SER A 211 9.56 1.63 -15.87
CA SER A 211 9.48 3.10 -16.04
C SER A 211 10.42 3.85 -15.09
N GLU A 212 11.34 3.17 -14.43
CA GLU A 212 12.24 3.72 -13.41
C GLU A 212 13.14 4.86 -13.92
N GLU A 213 13.44 4.85 -15.23
CA GLU A 213 14.25 5.88 -15.87
C GLU A 213 13.45 7.16 -16.21
N ASN A 214 12.13 7.14 -16.06
CA ASN A 214 11.31 8.35 -16.27
C ASN A 214 11.56 9.33 -15.13
N VAL A 215 11.77 10.59 -15.48
CA VAL A 215 11.84 11.67 -14.48
C VAL A 215 10.41 12.09 -14.12
N LEU A 216 10.05 11.90 -12.88
CA LEU A 216 8.72 12.20 -12.34
C LEU A 216 8.83 13.26 -11.25
N HIS A 217 7.87 14.17 -11.20
CA HIS A 217 7.82 15.23 -10.21
C HIS A 217 6.46 15.26 -9.51
N ASN A 218 6.48 15.51 -8.24
CA ASN A 218 5.29 15.86 -7.50
C ASN A 218 4.76 17.25 -7.89
N PRO A 219 3.50 17.57 -7.54
CA PRO A 219 2.91 18.89 -7.82
C PRO A 219 3.68 20.09 -7.24
N ASP A 220 4.49 19.87 -6.19
CA ASP A 220 5.38 20.89 -5.61
C ASP A 220 6.67 21.12 -6.42
N GLY A 221 6.89 20.32 -7.47
CA GLY A 221 8.04 20.38 -8.37
C GLY A 221 9.25 19.58 -7.93
N LYS A 222 9.19 18.87 -6.81
CA LYS A 222 10.27 17.97 -6.39
C LYS A 222 10.29 16.68 -7.22
N GLU A 223 11.49 16.23 -7.59
CA GLU A 223 11.68 14.96 -8.28
C GLU A 223 11.51 13.78 -7.34
N ILE A 224 10.74 12.77 -7.76
CA ILE A 224 10.58 11.51 -7.04
C ILE A 224 11.82 10.66 -7.29
N VAL A 225 12.61 10.40 -6.24
CA VAL A 225 13.88 9.66 -6.34
C VAL A 225 13.77 8.20 -5.93
N ALA A 226 12.81 7.84 -5.10
CA ALA A 226 12.60 6.48 -4.59
C ALA A 226 11.80 5.60 -5.58
N LYS A 227 12.37 5.36 -6.75
CA LYS A 227 11.77 4.54 -7.82
C LYS A 227 12.38 3.16 -7.93
N ASP A 228 13.56 3.00 -7.41
CA ASP A 228 14.32 1.75 -7.41
C ASP A 228 14.48 1.17 -6.01
N ASN A 229 14.63 -0.13 -5.94
CA ASN A 229 15.18 -0.83 -4.79
C ASN A 229 16.37 -1.71 -5.23
N GLU A 230 16.98 -2.45 -4.30
CA GLU A 230 18.15 -3.29 -4.57
C GLU A 230 17.86 -4.44 -5.53
N CYS A 231 16.58 -4.77 -5.79
CA CYS A 231 16.20 -5.75 -6.81
C CYS A 231 16.02 -5.06 -8.17
N SER A 232 15.18 -4.04 -8.28
CA SER A 232 14.87 -3.41 -9.57
C SER A 232 16.09 -2.80 -10.24
N ILE A 233 17.05 -2.26 -9.45
CA ILE A 233 18.31 -1.69 -9.97
C ILE A 233 19.17 -2.73 -10.71
N LEU A 234 18.98 -4.03 -10.45
CA LEU A 234 19.70 -5.11 -11.13
C LEU A 234 19.42 -5.15 -12.63
N ARG A 235 18.31 -4.51 -13.11
CA ARG A 235 18.04 -4.41 -14.56
C ARG A 235 19.21 -3.81 -15.34
N LYS A 236 20.00 -2.96 -14.70
CA LYS A 236 21.18 -2.34 -15.31
C LYS A 236 22.32 -3.33 -15.61
N THR A 237 22.28 -4.51 -14.98
CA THR A 237 23.29 -5.56 -15.15
C THR A 237 22.69 -6.88 -15.59
N ASP A 238 21.53 -7.25 -15.06
CA ASP A 238 20.85 -8.52 -15.35
C ASP A 238 19.32 -8.35 -15.15
N VAL A 239 18.61 -8.07 -16.24
CA VAL A 239 17.15 -7.85 -16.25
C VAL A 239 16.39 -9.05 -15.66
N SER A 240 16.90 -10.27 -15.81
CA SER A 240 16.23 -11.48 -15.31
C SER A 240 16.15 -11.56 -13.77
N LYS A 241 16.93 -10.73 -13.07
CA LYS A 241 16.96 -10.65 -11.61
C LYS A 241 16.19 -9.45 -11.05
N ALA A 242 15.79 -8.53 -11.92
CA ALA A 242 15.21 -7.26 -11.51
C ALA A 242 13.70 -7.34 -11.30
N TYR A 243 13.01 -8.17 -12.08
CA TYR A 243 11.55 -8.19 -12.12
C TYR A 243 10.96 -9.56 -11.81
N PHE A 244 9.91 -9.53 -11.01
CA PHE A 244 9.18 -10.72 -10.57
C PHE A 244 7.90 -10.94 -11.37
N ASN A 245 7.46 -9.93 -12.14
CA ASN A 245 6.20 -9.88 -12.87
C ASN A 245 4.98 -10.09 -11.95
N CYS A 246 5.07 -9.57 -10.75
CA CYS A 246 3.97 -9.49 -9.80
C CYS A 246 4.12 -8.24 -8.94
N HIS A 247 2.99 -7.68 -8.53
CA HIS A 247 2.88 -6.57 -7.59
C HIS A 247 1.58 -6.80 -6.84
N THR A 248 1.66 -7.16 -5.57
CA THR A 248 0.49 -7.57 -4.78
C THR A 248 0.39 -6.73 -3.52
N ASP A 249 -0.62 -5.85 -3.47
CA ASP A 249 -0.89 -4.94 -2.37
C ASP A 249 -1.57 -5.64 -1.22
N ILE A 250 -1.01 -5.54 -0.03
CA ILE A 250 -1.53 -6.08 1.21
C ILE A 250 -1.90 -4.92 2.12
N THR A 251 -3.18 -4.57 2.12
CA THR A 251 -3.71 -3.43 2.87
C THR A 251 -4.03 -3.81 4.31
N ILE A 252 -3.56 -2.99 5.26
CA ILE A 252 -3.93 -3.08 6.66
C ILE A 252 -5.13 -2.15 6.88
N PRO A 253 -6.29 -2.66 7.30
CA PRO A 253 -7.46 -1.83 7.57
C PRO A 253 -7.19 -0.76 8.64
N TYR A 254 -7.84 0.40 8.54
CA TYR A 254 -7.62 1.51 9.49
C TYR A 254 -7.86 1.13 10.95
N ASP A 255 -8.78 0.23 11.23
CA ASP A 255 -9.09 -0.24 12.59
C ASP A 255 -8.06 -1.23 13.14
N GLU A 256 -7.13 -1.69 12.31
CA GLU A 256 -6.01 -2.55 12.71
C GLU A 256 -4.69 -1.78 12.88
N ILE A 257 -4.64 -0.49 12.53
CA ILE A 257 -3.45 0.35 12.65
C ILE A 257 -3.41 1.08 13.98
N GLY A 258 -2.30 0.94 14.72
CA GLY A 258 -1.98 1.70 15.93
C GLY A 258 -1.33 3.04 15.62
N GLY A 259 -0.45 3.08 14.63
CA GLY A 259 0.19 4.31 14.18
C GLY A 259 1.25 4.11 13.11
N ILE A 260 1.58 5.21 12.43
CA ILE A 260 2.69 5.32 11.48
C ILE A 260 3.55 6.49 11.94
N TYR A 261 4.83 6.26 12.10
CA TYR A 261 5.77 7.20 12.67
C TYR A 261 6.93 7.43 11.71
N SER A 262 7.23 8.69 11.40
CA SER A 262 8.50 9.06 10.79
C SER A 262 9.57 9.11 11.90
N VAL A 263 10.63 8.34 11.73
CA VAL A 263 11.76 8.33 12.66
C VAL A 263 12.93 9.03 11.98
N HIS A 264 13.34 10.15 12.55
CA HIS A 264 14.38 11.01 11.99
C HIS A 264 15.78 10.48 12.34
N PRO A 265 16.85 10.92 11.64
CA PRO A 265 18.22 10.46 11.90
C PRO A 265 18.74 10.75 13.33
N ASP A 266 18.16 11.70 14.04
CA ASP A 266 18.50 12.00 15.44
C ASP A 266 17.71 11.14 16.44
N GLY A 267 16.88 10.21 15.96
CA GLY A 267 16.04 9.33 16.74
C GLY A 267 14.74 9.97 17.25
N THR A 268 14.41 11.19 16.83
CA THR A 268 13.10 11.77 17.15
C THR A 268 12.02 11.12 16.30
N GLU A 269 10.87 10.86 16.92
CA GLU A 269 9.69 10.31 16.23
C GLU A 269 8.65 11.40 16.05
N ALA A 270 8.13 11.53 14.85
CA ALA A 270 6.94 12.32 14.57
C ALA A 270 5.81 11.40 14.08
N VAL A 271 4.59 11.70 14.51
CA VAL A 271 3.42 10.94 14.11
C VAL A 271 2.98 11.40 12.73
N SER A 272 3.19 10.57 11.72
CA SER A 272 2.72 10.82 10.36
C SER A 272 1.25 10.42 10.18
N TYR A 273 0.79 9.44 10.96
CA TYR A 273 -0.58 8.98 10.94
C TYR A 273 -0.95 8.37 12.29
N THR A 274 -2.00 8.88 12.93
CA THR A 274 -2.66 8.22 14.06
C THR A 274 -4.10 7.97 13.70
N HIS A 275 -4.69 7.00 14.37
CA HIS A 275 -6.09 6.66 14.42
C HIS A 275 -6.97 7.84 13.98
N LEU A 276 -7.27 7.93 12.68
CA LEU A 276 -8.45 8.65 12.24
C LEU A 276 -9.65 7.83 12.73
N ARG A 277 -9.96 7.95 14.02
CA ARG A 277 -11.33 7.67 14.44
C ARG A 277 -12.18 8.55 13.55
N ALA A 278 -13.11 7.93 12.86
CA ALA A 278 -14.09 8.57 12.00
C ALA A 278 -14.88 9.67 12.75
N HIS A 279 -14.21 10.73 13.18
CA HIS A 279 -14.84 11.94 13.69
C HIS A 279 -15.42 12.80 12.56
N GLU A 280 -15.12 12.46 11.30
CA GLU A 280 -15.61 13.19 10.14
C GLU A 280 -16.95 12.68 9.59
N THR A 281 -17.48 11.58 10.09
CA THR A 281 -18.73 11.00 9.58
C THR A 281 -19.99 11.85 9.86
N LYS A 282 -19.89 12.93 10.62
CA LYS A 282 -21.05 13.83 10.85
C LYS A 282 -21.08 15.08 9.96
N ALA A 283 -20.01 15.37 9.23
CA ALA A 283 -19.93 16.56 8.40
C ALA A 283 -20.15 16.30 6.89
N ASN A 284 -20.14 15.05 6.45
CA ASN A 284 -20.18 14.68 5.02
C ASN A 284 -21.26 13.63 4.68
N LEU A 285 -22.28 13.45 5.53
CA LEU A 285 -23.47 12.66 5.19
C LEU A 285 -24.65 13.59 4.86
#